data_3dd0656cad5d72e730db8a29505ddd9a
#
_entry.id   3dd0656cad5d72e730db8a29505ddd9a
#
_cell.length_a   1.000
_cell.length_b   1.000
_cell.length_c   1.000
_cell.angle_alpha   90.00
_cell.angle_beta   90.00
_cell.angle_gamma   90.00
#
_symmetry.space_group_name_H-M   'P 1'
#
loop_
_entity.id
_entity.type
_entity.pdbx_description
1 polymer ?
#
loop_
_entity_poly.entity_id
_entity_poly.type
_entity_poly.pdbx_seq_one_letter_code
_entity_poly.pdbx_strand_id
1 'polypeptide(L)'
;MANVLITGVAGFIGSSLADRLLARGDTVVGLDNFNAYYDPAIKRANVAGALEHPRFALHEIDLCYEAGVMALVDGERPDVVVHLAARAGVRPSLQDPNLYHRVNVIGSQHVLDACRAFTPSHLVFASSSSVYGGCTEVPFNEENPVSRPISPYAAPKRMNELMGHVYSHTYGVNVTMLRFFTVYGPRQRPDMAIHTFTRLIDEG
;
A
#
# COMPACT_ATOMS: atom_id res chain seq x y z
N MET A 1 -17.81 13.78 4.99
CA MET A 1 -17.37 13.16 3.71
C MET A 1 -15.97 13.65 3.45
N ALA A 2 -15.03 12.73 3.25
CA ALA A 2 -13.64 13.06 2.96
C ALA A 2 -13.28 12.68 1.52
N ASN A 3 -12.29 13.35 0.93
CA ASN A 3 -11.65 12.94 -0.31
C ASN A 3 -10.42 12.08 0.03
N VAL A 4 -10.42 10.80 -0.32
CA VAL A 4 -9.40 9.84 0.09
C VAL A 4 -8.66 9.29 -1.13
N LEU A 5 -7.36 9.55 -1.20
CA LEU A 5 -6.48 8.92 -2.19
C LEU A 5 -6.00 7.56 -1.67
N ILE A 6 -6.22 6.51 -2.45
CA ILE A 6 -5.72 5.16 -2.16
C ILE A 6 -4.72 4.76 -3.23
N THR A 7 -3.45 4.59 -2.90
CA THR A 7 -2.49 3.97 -3.81
C THR A 7 -2.54 2.45 -3.67
N GLY A 8 -2.42 1.72 -4.78
CA GLY A 8 -2.63 0.27 -4.80
C GLY A 8 -4.11 -0.11 -4.67
N VAL A 9 -4.99 0.75 -5.18
CA VAL A 9 -6.44 0.61 -5.06
C VAL A 9 -6.99 -0.66 -5.71
N ALA A 10 -6.35 -1.16 -6.76
CA ALA A 10 -6.78 -2.38 -7.46
C ALA A 10 -6.32 -3.68 -6.76
N GLY A 11 -5.49 -3.57 -5.71
CA GLY A 11 -5.11 -4.70 -4.87
C GLY A 11 -6.22 -5.12 -3.91
N PHE A 12 -6.00 -6.23 -3.20
CA PHE A 12 -6.95 -6.81 -2.23
C PHE A 12 -7.41 -5.80 -1.17
N ILE A 13 -6.47 -5.25 -0.40
CA ILE A 13 -6.79 -4.34 0.71
C ILE A 13 -7.33 -3.01 0.15
N GLY A 14 -6.70 -2.49 -0.91
CA GLY A 14 -7.09 -1.21 -1.52
C GLY A 14 -8.51 -1.21 -2.06
N SER A 15 -8.90 -2.24 -2.81
CA SER A 15 -10.24 -2.33 -3.38
C SER A 15 -11.33 -2.55 -2.31
N SER A 16 -11.02 -3.35 -1.29
CA SER A 16 -11.94 -3.56 -0.17
C SER A 16 -12.15 -2.28 0.65
N LEU A 17 -11.07 -1.49 0.82
CA LEU A 17 -11.17 -0.19 1.48
C LEU A 17 -11.95 0.81 0.63
N ALA A 18 -11.72 0.86 -0.70
CA ALA A 18 -12.44 1.73 -1.61
C ALA A 18 -13.95 1.49 -1.54
N ASP A 19 -14.38 0.23 -1.63
CA ASP A 19 -15.80 -0.13 -1.50
C ASP A 19 -16.39 0.36 -0.16
N ARG A 20 -15.64 0.19 0.93
CA ARG A 20 -16.10 0.59 2.26
C ARG A 20 -16.23 2.11 2.41
N LEU A 21 -15.27 2.87 1.86
CA LEU A 21 -15.30 4.33 1.88
C LEU A 21 -16.43 4.89 1.01
N LEU A 22 -16.60 4.35 -0.20
CA LEU A 22 -17.71 4.73 -1.10
C LEU A 22 -19.07 4.46 -0.45
N ALA A 23 -19.24 3.30 0.19
CA ALA A 23 -20.46 2.96 0.94
C ALA A 23 -20.69 3.89 2.15
N ARG A 24 -19.62 4.42 2.76
CA ARG A 24 -19.71 5.44 3.83
C ARG A 24 -20.11 6.83 3.30
N GLY A 25 -19.98 7.05 2.00
CA GLY A 25 -20.32 8.31 1.34
C GLY A 25 -19.12 9.20 1.02
N ASP A 26 -17.88 8.72 1.20
CA ASP A 26 -16.67 9.46 0.86
C ASP A 26 -16.43 9.48 -0.67
N THR A 27 -15.55 10.38 -1.10
CA THR A 27 -14.97 10.36 -2.44
C THR A 27 -13.66 9.59 -2.39
N VAL A 28 -13.43 8.73 -3.37
CA VAL A 28 -12.23 7.91 -3.46
C VAL A 28 -11.51 8.17 -4.77
N VAL A 29 -10.25 8.54 -4.66
CA VAL A 29 -9.31 8.64 -5.77
C VAL A 29 -8.38 7.42 -5.70
N GLY A 30 -8.37 6.60 -6.73
CA GLY A 30 -7.55 5.40 -6.81
C GLY A 30 -6.33 5.59 -7.68
N LEU A 31 -5.16 5.13 -7.23
CA LEU A 31 -3.94 5.00 -8.02
C LEU A 31 -3.50 3.55 -8.04
N ASP A 32 -3.28 2.97 -9.23
CA ASP A 32 -2.65 1.66 -9.44
C ASP A 32 -2.00 1.64 -10.82
N ASN A 33 -0.93 0.88 -11.01
CA ASN A 33 -0.28 0.70 -12.31
C ASN A 33 -0.63 -0.62 -12.99
N PHE A 34 -1.50 -1.41 -12.38
CA PHE A 34 -1.94 -2.74 -12.86
C PHE A 34 -0.78 -3.65 -13.28
N ASN A 35 0.37 -3.56 -12.58
CA ASN A 35 1.54 -4.37 -12.91
C ASN A 35 1.22 -5.88 -12.91
N ALA A 36 1.96 -6.65 -13.71
CA ALA A 36 1.78 -8.07 -13.90
C ALA A 36 2.43 -8.95 -12.81
N TYR A 37 2.47 -8.49 -11.55
CA TYR A 37 2.91 -9.32 -10.43
C TYR A 37 2.04 -10.58 -10.26
N TYR A 38 0.75 -10.41 -10.45
CA TYR A 38 -0.24 -11.45 -10.74
C TYR A 38 -1.16 -10.93 -11.85
N ASP A 39 -2.03 -11.78 -12.39
CA ASP A 39 -2.88 -11.44 -13.53
C ASP A 39 -3.60 -10.07 -13.34
N PRO A 40 -3.33 -9.08 -14.21
CA PRO A 40 -3.98 -7.78 -14.15
C PRO A 40 -5.50 -7.82 -14.29
N ALA A 41 -6.06 -8.86 -14.91
CA ALA A 41 -7.51 -9.03 -15.02
C ALA A 41 -8.17 -9.17 -13.64
N ILE A 42 -7.52 -9.83 -12.68
CA ILE A 42 -7.97 -9.93 -11.29
C ILE A 42 -8.04 -8.53 -10.66
N LYS A 43 -7.02 -7.70 -10.88
CA LYS A 43 -6.98 -6.32 -10.37
C LYS A 43 -8.10 -5.46 -10.96
N ARG A 44 -8.33 -5.58 -12.27
CA ARG A 44 -9.43 -4.86 -12.94
C ARG A 44 -10.79 -5.29 -12.42
N ALA A 45 -10.99 -6.59 -12.21
CA ALA A 45 -12.22 -7.11 -11.60
C ALA A 45 -12.43 -6.57 -10.16
N ASN A 46 -11.36 -6.40 -9.38
CA ASN A 46 -11.45 -5.87 -8.03
C ASN A 46 -12.05 -4.46 -7.94
N VAL A 47 -11.82 -3.62 -8.94
CA VAL A 47 -12.29 -2.22 -8.97
C VAL A 47 -13.48 -1.99 -9.89
N ALA A 48 -13.97 -3.03 -10.59
CA ALA A 48 -15.05 -2.89 -11.57
C ALA A 48 -16.32 -2.24 -10.98
N GLY A 49 -16.75 -2.68 -9.80
CA GLY A 49 -17.92 -2.07 -9.12
C GLY A 49 -17.66 -0.64 -8.66
N ALA A 50 -16.44 -0.32 -8.23
CA ALA A 50 -16.08 1.04 -7.84
C ALA A 50 -16.08 2.00 -9.04
N LEU A 51 -15.68 1.54 -10.22
CA LEU A 51 -15.66 2.35 -11.45
C LEU A 51 -17.04 2.84 -11.88
N GLU A 52 -18.11 2.15 -11.50
CA GLU A 52 -19.49 2.57 -11.77
C GLU A 52 -19.98 3.63 -10.75
N HIS A 53 -19.22 3.86 -9.69
CA HIS A 53 -19.63 4.77 -8.62
C HIS A 53 -19.26 6.23 -8.93
N PRO A 54 -20.20 7.21 -8.88
CA PRO A 54 -19.95 8.59 -9.29
C PRO A 54 -18.91 9.35 -8.45
N ARG A 55 -18.53 8.83 -7.27
CA ARG A 55 -17.51 9.41 -6.39
C ARG A 55 -16.20 8.60 -6.40
N PHE A 56 -15.97 7.81 -7.45
CA PHE A 56 -14.72 7.10 -7.64
C PHE A 56 -14.02 7.57 -8.90
N ALA A 57 -12.74 7.91 -8.78
CA ALA A 57 -11.86 8.19 -9.92
C ALA A 57 -10.66 7.25 -9.88
N LEU A 58 -10.23 6.72 -11.03
CA LEU A 58 -9.09 5.83 -11.14
C LEU A 58 -8.01 6.46 -12.03
N HIS A 59 -6.78 6.50 -11.52
CA HIS A 59 -5.59 6.95 -12.24
C HIS A 59 -4.60 5.81 -12.40
N GLU A 60 -4.29 5.44 -13.64
CA GLU A 60 -3.29 4.41 -13.94
C GLU A 60 -1.89 5.07 -13.97
N ILE A 61 -1.26 5.17 -12.80
CA ILE A 61 0.04 5.82 -12.61
C ILE A 61 0.98 4.87 -11.87
N ASP A 62 2.25 4.80 -12.32
CA ASP A 62 3.31 4.09 -11.58
C ASP A 62 3.87 5.01 -10.49
N LEU A 63 4.03 4.49 -9.27
CA LEU A 63 4.64 5.25 -8.16
C LEU A 63 6.06 5.74 -8.46
N CYS A 64 6.78 5.05 -9.35
CA CYS A 64 8.11 5.45 -9.75
C CYS A 64 8.13 6.64 -10.72
N TYR A 65 6.96 7.10 -11.18
CA TYR A 65 6.79 8.32 -11.98
C TYR A 65 6.45 9.50 -11.07
N GLU A 66 7.48 10.14 -10.53
CA GLU A 66 7.38 11.24 -9.56
C GLU A 66 6.40 12.34 -10.01
N ALA A 67 6.60 12.88 -11.23
CA ALA A 67 5.77 13.96 -11.73
C ALA A 67 4.29 13.59 -11.82
N GLY A 68 3.97 12.30 -12.13
CA GLY A 68 2.61 11.81 -12.15
C GLY A 68 1.98 11.74 -10.75
N VAL A 69 2.75 11.28 -9.76
CA VAL A 69 2.29 11.24 -8.35
C VAL A 69 2.06 12.66 -7.82
N MET A 70 3.00 13.58 -8.07
CA MET A 70 2.88 14.97 -7.65
C MET A 70 1.67 15.65 -8.29
N ALA A 71 1.48 15.51 -9.61
CA ALA A 71 0.35 16.10 -10.33
C ALA A 71 -0.99 15.54 -9.86
N LEU A 72 -1.06 14.23 -9.56
CA LEU A 72 -2.28 13.62 -9.02
C LEU A 72 -2.67 14.22 -7.67
N VAL A 73 -1.74 14.29 -6.72
CA VAL A 73 -2.03 14.82 -5.38
C VAL A 73 -2.37 16.32 -5.43
N ASP A 74 -1.69 17.07 -6.30
CA ASP A 74 -1.99 18.50 -6.51
C ASP A 74 -3.39 18.73 -7.13
N GLY A 75 -3.75 17.93 -8.14
CA GLY A 75 -5.03 18.07 -8.83
C GLY A 75 -6.22 17.61 -7.97
N GLU A 76 -6.08 16.50 -7.30
CA GLU A 76 -7.17 15.88 -6.52
C GLU A 76 -7.31 16.43 -5.09
N ARG A 77 -6.25 17.02 -4.54
CA ARG A 77 -6.24 17.62 -3.18
C ARG A 77 -6.89 16.72 -2.12
N PRO A 78 -6.41 15.48 -1.94
CA PRO A 78 -7.02 14.56 -1.00
C PRO A 78 -6.90 15.07 0.45
N ASP A 79 -7.96 14.87 1.24
CA ASP A 79 -7.94 15.11 2.69
C ASP A 79 -7.08 14.07 3.41
N VAL A 80 -7.11 12.83 2.91
CA VAL A 80 -6.38 11.68 3.48
C VAL A 80 -5.73 10.89 2.36
N VAL A 81 -4.48 10.48 2.57
CA VAL A 81 -3.78 9.54 1.69
C VAL A 81 -3.62 8.19 2.38
N VAL A 82 -4.01 7.10 1.73
CA VAL A 82 -3.80 5.73 2.17
C VAL A 82 -2.85 5.05 1.21
N HIS A 83 -1.59 4.90 1.62
CA HIS A 83 -0.53 4.35 0.78
C HIS A 83 -0.38 2.83 1.00
N LEU A 84 -0.99 2.04 0.10
CA LEU A 84 -0.96 0.58 0.12
C LEU A 84 -0.13 0.00 -1.04
N ALA A 85 0.14 0.78 -2.09
CA ALA A 85 0.88 0.32 -3.25
C ALA A 85 2.31 -0.09 -2.86
N ALA A 86 2.69 -1.29 -3.21
CA ALA A 86 4.01 -1.84 -2.98
C ALA A 86 4.24 -3.12 -3.79
N ARG A 87 5.49 -3.48 -4.01
CA ARG A 87 5.85 -4.87 -4.30
C ARG A 87 5.80 -5.65 -3.00
N ALA A 88 4.94 -6.65 -2.92
CA ALA A 88 4.74 -7.47 -1.74
C ALA A 88 5.40 -8.86 -1.90
N GLY A 89 5.65 -9.54 -0.77
CA GLY A 89 6.17 -10.90 -0.74
C GLY A 89 7.67 -10.98 -0.43
N VAL A 90 7.99 -11.77 0.60
CA VAL A 90 9.38 -11.99 1.02
C VAL A 90 10.15 -12.83 -0.01
N ARG A 91 9.58 -13.97 -0.44
CA ARG A 91 10.25 -14.89 -1.37
C ARG A 91 10.58 -14.23 -2.72
N PRO A 92 9.64 -13.54 -3.41
CA PRO A 92 9.94 -12.85 -4.66
C PRO A 92 10.99 -11.73 -4.49
N SER A 93 11.08 -11.11 -3.32
CA SER A 93 12.08 -10.06 -3.08
C SER A 93 13.53 -10.55 -3.10
N LEU A 94 13.74 -11.85 -2.86
CA LEU A 94 15.07 -12.47 -2.97
C LEU A 94 15.53 -12.62 -4.43
N GLN A 95 14.59 -12.65 -5.38
CA GLN A 95 14.88 -12.80 -6.80
C GLN A 95 15.23 -11.47 -7.47
N ASP A 96 14.57 -10.38 -7.08
CA ASP A 96 14.82 -9.04 -7.61
C ASP A 96 14.78 -7.96 -6.51
N PRO A 97 15.82 -7.87 -5.68
CA PRO A 97 15.90 -6.87 -4.61
C PRO A 97 15.81 -5.42 -5.13
N ASN A 98 16.37 -5.15 -6.32
CA ASN A 98 16.39 -3.81 -6.90
C ASN A 98 14.99 -3.30 -7.25
N LEU A 99 14.11 -4.17 -7.77
CA LEU A 99 12.72 -3.82 -8.02
C LEU A 99 12.00 -3.44 -6.72
N TYR A 100 12.24 -4.21 -5.64
CA TYR A 100 11.64 -3.91 -4.33
C TYR A 100 12.14 -2.58 -3.76
N HIS A 101 13.42 -2.29 -3.89
CA HIS A 101 13.97 -1.00 -3.48
C HIS A 101 13.36 0.15 -4.30
N ARG A 102 13.35 0.04 -5.63
CA ARG A 102 12.82 1.06 -6.52
C ARG A 102 11.34 1.37 -6.23
N VAL A 103 10.49 0.34 -6.13
CA VAL A 103 9.06 0.56 -5.93
C VAL A 103 8.75 0.94 -4.48
N ASN A 104 9.30 0.20 -3.51
CA ASN A 104 8.90 0.35 -2.11
C ASN A 104 9.66 1.46 -1.37
N VAL A 105 10.81 1.93 -1.87
CA VAL A 105 11.51 3.08 -1.30
C VAL A 105 11.29 4.32 -2.16
N ILE A 106 11.76 4.29 -3.42
CA ILE A 106 11.70 5.49 -4.28
C ILE A 106 10.25 5.85 -4.59
N GLY A 107 9.40 4.88 -4.97
CA GLY A 107 7.98 5.14 -5.20
C GLY A 107 7.26 5.66 -3.96
N SER A 108 7.59 5.14 -2.76
CA SER A 108 7.03 5.64 -1.50
C SER A 108 7.55 7.03 -1.13
N GLN A 109 8.81 7.34 -1.48
CA GLN A 109 9.38 8.68 -1.32
C GLN A 109 8.54 9.72 -2.08
N HIS A 110 8.15 9.45 -3.32
CA HIS A 110 7.30 10.36 -4.11
C HIS A 110 5.96 10.65 -3.43
N VAL A 111 5.35 9.65 -2.78
CA VAL A 111 4.12 9.86 -2.00
C VAL A 111 4.36 10.73 -0.78
N LEU A 112 5.45 10.50 -0.06
CA LEU A 112 5.83 11.34 1.09
C LEU A 112 6.11 12.78 0.66
N ASP A 113 6.82 13.00 -0.45
CA ASP A 113 7.11 14.34 -1.00
C ASP A 113 5.83 15.04 -1.44
N ALA A 114 4.90 14.33 -2.05
CA ALA A 114 3.59 14.88 -2.40
C ALA A 114 2.79 15.27 -1.14
N CYS A 115 2.78 14.42 -0.10
CA CYS A 115 2.13 14.75 1.17
C CYS A 115 2.79 15.95 1.87
N ARG A 116 4.11 16.09 1.77
CA ARG A 116 4.83 17.27 2.28
C ARG A 116 4.44 18.54 1.53
N ALA A 117 4.32 18.47 0.19
CA ALA A 117 4.02 19.62 -0.66
C ALA A 117 2.56 20.08 -0.53
N PHE A 118 1.61 19.15 -0.43
CA PHE A 118 0.17 19.42 -0.52
C PHE A 118 -0.58 19.20 0.80
N THR A 119 0.09 18.75 1.84
CA THR A 119 -0.36 18.72 3.24
C THR A 119 -1.75 18.12 3.47
N PRO A 120 -2.03 16.87 3.04
CA PRO A 120 -3.24 16.17 3.47
C PRO A 120 -3.29 16.10 4.99
N SER A 121 -4.49 16.04 5.56
CA SER A 121 -4.65 15.99 7.02
C SER A 121 -4.02 14.75 7.65
N HIS A 122 -3.91 13.66 6.89
CA HIS A 122 -3.34 12.41 7.36
C HIS A 122 -2.80 11.53 6.22
N LEU A 123 -1.65 10.87 6.48
CA LEU A 123 -1.10 9.81 5.65
C LEU A 123 -1.12 8.50 6.44
N VAL A 124 -1.92 7.53 5.99
CA VAL A 124 -1.90 6.15 6.48
C VAL A 124 -1.00 5.33 5.56
N PHE A 125 0.03 4.69 6.11
CA PHE A 125 1.07 4.03 5.33
C PHE A 125 1.20 2.55 5.69
N ALA A 126 1.15 1.66 4.70
CA ALA A 126 1.27 0.23 4.89
C ALA A 126 2.74 -0.19 5.14
N SER A 127 3.08 -0.45 6.40
CA SER A 127 4.26 -1.23 6.78
C SER A 127 3.94 -2.73 6.76
N SER A 128 4.69 -3.55 7.49
CA SER A 128 4.53 -4.99 7.52
C SER A 128 5.09 -5.57 8.83
N SER A 129 4.48 -6.63 9.32
CA SER A 129 5.06 -7.45 10.41
C SER A 129 6.45 -8.03 10.08
N SER A 130 6.83 -8.09 8.80
CA SER A 130 8.17 -8.49 8.37
C SER A 130 9.27 -7.60 8.93
N VAL A 131 8.97 -6.38 9.39
CA VAL A 131 9.94 -5.47 10.04
C VAL A 131 10.46 -6.01 11.37
N TYR A 132 9.69 -6.88 12.04
CA TYR A 132 10.14 -7.55 13.27
C TYR A 132 11.32 -8.49 13.04
N GLY A 133 11.51 -8.96 11.78
CA GLY A 133 12.66 -9.77 11.40
C GLY A 133 12.77 -11.06 12.20
N GLY A 134 13.92 -11.27 12.84
CA GLY A 134 14.18 -12.42 13.70
C GLY A 134 13.87 -12.18 15.19
N CYS A 135 12.97 -11.26 15.54
CA CYS A 135 12.56 -11.04 16.92
C CYS A 135 11.92 -12.32 17.51
N THR A 136 12.37 -12.72 18.69
CA THR A 136 11.89 -13.92 19.40
C THR A 136 10.92 -13.57 20.53
N GLU A 137 10.80 -12.30 20.87
CA GLU A 137 9.85 -11.83 21.88
C GLU A 137 8.42 -11.83 21.31
N VAL A 138 7.55 -12.60 21.91
CA VAL A 138 6.15 -12.69 21.54
C VAL A 138 5.24 -12.50 22.77
N PRO A 139 4.08 -11.86 22.62
CA PRO A 139 3.54 -11.29 21.37
C PRO A 139 4.34 -10.08 20.89
N PHE A 140 4.41 -9.88 19.56
CA PHE A 140 5.00 -8.67 18.99
C PHE A 140 4.19 -7.44 19.43
N ASN A 141 4.90 -6.34 19.67
CA ASN A 141 4.30 -5.04 19.96
C ASN A 141 5.05 -3.93 19.20
N GLU A 142 4.48 -2.75 19.17
CA GLU A 142 5.00 -1.62 18.40
C GLU A 142 6.34 -1.09 18.94
N GLU A 143 6.63 -1.30 20.24
CA GLU A 143 7.86 -0.89 20.92
C GLU A 143 9.02 -1.87 20.71
N ASN A 144 8.75 -3.08 20.18
CA ASN A 144 9.82 -4.02 19.89
C ASN A 144 10.86 -3.41 18.93
N PRO A 145 12.16 -3.58 19.19
CA PRO A 145 13.20 -3.08 18.31
C PRO A 145 13.17 -3.81 16.95
N VAL A 146 13.02 -3.03 15.87
CA VAL A 146 12.94 -3.52 14.49
C VAL A 146 14.18 -3.12 13.69
N SER A 147 15.36 -3.29 14.29
CA SER A 147 16.64 -2.85 13.75
C SER A 147 17.29 -3.82 12.75
N ARG A 148 16.81 -5.07 12.66
CA ARG A 148 17.44 -6.13 11.87
C ARG A 148 16.44 -6.83 10.95
N PRO A 149 15.94 -6.16 9.88
CA PRO A 149 15.12 -6.82 8.88
C PRO A 149 15.91 -7.92 8.17
N ILE A 150 15.24 -9.05 7.86
CA ILE A 150 15.91 -10.26 7.35
C ILE A 150 15.54 -10.58 5.88
N SER A 151 14.96 -9.62 5.16
CA SER A 151 14.66 -9.80 3.73
C SER A 151 14.72 -8.48 2.95
N PRO A 152 14.94 -8.54 1.60
CA PRO A 152 14.87 -7.38 0.73
C PRO A 152 13.47 -6.74 0.66
N TYR A 153 12.42 -7.41 1.14
CA TYR A 153 11.09 -6.85 1.33
C TYR A 153 10.96 -6.11 2.68
N ALA A 154 11.50 -6.70 3.76
CA ALA A 154 11.39 -6.12 5.10
C ALA A 154 12.21 -4.83 5.24
N ALA A 155 13.40 -4.78 4.63
CA ALA A 155 14.29 -3.62 4.71
C ALA A 155 13.66 -2.33 4.17
N PRO A 156 13.07 -2.27 2.95
CA PRO A 156 12.28 -1.14 2.47
C PRO A 156 11.12 -0.76 3.39
N LYS A 157 10.38 -1.74 3.94
CA LYS A 157 9.27 -1.44 4.85
C LYS A 157 9.76 -0.77 6.13
N ARG A 158 10.88 -1.24 6.70
CA ARG A 158 11.51 -0.57 7.86
C ARG A 158 12.06 0.82 7.49
N MET A 159 12.68 0.96 6.32
CA MET A 159 13.15 2.26 5.83
C MET A 159 11.99 3.26 5.72
N ASN A 160 10.83 2.82 5.21
CA ASN A 160 9.65 3.66 5.12
C ASN A 160 9.13 4.13 6.49
N GLU A 161 9.22 3.29 7.53
CA GLU A 161 8.89 3.71 8.91
C GLU A 161 9.83 4.83 9.39
N LEU A 162 11.14 4.71 9.10
CA LEU A 162 12.10 5.74 9.43
C LEU A 162 11.86 7.04 8.65
N MET A 163 11.58 6.93 7.34
CA MET A 163 11.23 8.07 6.50
C MET A 163 9.94 8.74 6.99
N GLY A 164 8.90 7.97 7.30
CA GLY A 164 7.66 8.50 7.86
C GLY A 164 7.89 9.28 9.16
N HIS A 165 8.77 8.78 10.05
CA HIS A 165 9.17 9.50 11.26
C HIS A 165 9.87 10.82 10.92
N VAL A 166 10.83 10.80 9.98
CA VAL A 166 11.54 12.03 9.54
C VAL A 166 10.56 13.04 8.95
N TYR A 167 9.63 12.59 8.09
CA TYR A 167 8.64 13.49 7.48
C TYR A 167 7.66 14.07 8.50
N SER A 168 7.28 13.28 9.48
CA SER A 168 6.46 13.76 10.59
C SER A 168 7.21 14.78 11.44
N HIS A 169 8.42 14.46 11.89
CA HIS A 169 9.20 15.30 12.79
C HIS A 169 9.69 16.60 12.11
N THR A 170 10.18 16.50 10.87
CA THR A 170 10.86 17.61 10.20
C THR A 170 9.91 18.50 9.41
N TYR A 171 8.88 17.89 8.79
CA TYR A 171 7.98 18.60 7.87
C TYR A 171 6.53 18.68 8.37
N GLY A 172 6.23 18.09 9.54
CA GLY A 172 4.90 18.14 10.12
C GLY A 172 3.85 17.28 9.40
N VAL A 173 4.26 16.33 8.55
CA VAL A 173 3.34 15.40 7.90
C VAL A 173 2.77 14.46 8.94
N ASN A 174 1.44 14.42 9.08
CA ASN A 174 0.78 13.52 10.01
C ASN A 174 0.74 12.09 9.44
N VAL A 175 1.59 11.18 9.95
CA VAL A 175 1.78 9.83 9.42
C VAL A 175 1.41 8.78 10.46
N THR A 176 0.61 7.77 10.04
CA THR A 176 0.41 6.52 10.79
C THR A 176 0.93 5.34 9.97
N MET A 177 1.85 4.58 10.55
CA MET A 177 2.39 3.35 9.96
C MET A 177 1.66 2.12 10.46
N LEU A 178 1.13 1.27 9.56
CA LEU A 178 0.40 0.06 9.89
C LEU A 178 1.26 -1.18 9.62
N ARG A 179 1.69 -1.90 10.65
CA ARG A 179 2.43 -3.16 10.55
C ARG A 179 1.46 -4.32 10.30
N PHE A 180 1.00 -4.46 9.05
CA PHE A 180 0.11 -5.55 8.69
C PHE A 180 0.74 -6.92 8.93
N PHE A 181 0.03 -7.79 9.60
CA PHE A 181 0.25 -9.23 9.60
C PHE A 181 -0.38 -9.86 8.37
N THR A 182 -0.52 -11.18 8.32
CA THR A 182 -1.14 -11.85 7.17
C THR A 182 -2.62 -11.50 7.11
N VAL A 183 -2.97 -10.58 6.21
CA VAL A 183 -4.36 -10.26 5.90
C VAL A 183 -4.91 -11.32 4.96
N TYR A 184 -6.13 -11.79 5.19
CA TYR A 184 -6.80 -12.79 4.36
C TYR A 184 -8.28 -12.44 4.16
N GLY A 185 -8.89 -13.00 3.13
CA GLY A 185 -10.29 -12.78 2.79
C GLY A 185 -10.54 -12.71 1.30
N PRO A 186 -11.78 -12.37 0.87
CA PRO A 186 -12.14 -12.18 -0.53
C PRO A 186 -11.18 -11.21 -1.23
N ARG A 187 -10.83 -11.48 -2.50
CA ARG A 187 -9.85 -10.73 -3.31
C ARG A 187 -8.39 -10.89 -2.86
N GLN A 188 -8.08 -11.81 -1.92
CA GLN A 188 -6.69 -12.09 -1.57
C GLN A 188 -5.90 -12.51 -2.81
N ARG A 189 -4.63 -12.11 -2.87
CA ARG A 189 -3.75 -12.47 -3.99
C ARG A 189 -3.64 -13.98 -4.16
N PRO A 190 -3.58 -14.50 -5.40
CA PRO A 190 -3.59 -15.94 -5.68
C PRO A 190 -2.33 -16.68 -5.22
N ASP A 191 -1.21 -15.97 -4.99
CA ASP A 191 0.06 -16.51 -4.48
C ASP A 191 0.08 -16.72 -2.95
N MET A 192 -0.94 -16.27 -2.24
CA MET A 192 -1.02 -16.40 -0.78
C MET A 192 -1.55 -17.78 -0.36
N ALA A 193 -0.99 -18.32 0.73
CA ALA A 193 -1.26 -19.68 1.19
C ALA A 193 -2.76 -19.98 1.38
N ILE A 194 -3.49 -19.08 2.03
CA ILE A 194 -4.93 -19.29 2.29
C ILE A 194 -5.70 -19.37 0.96
N HIS A 195 -5.45 -18.44 0.02
CA HIS A 195 -6.08 -18.50 -1.30
C HIS A 195 -5.71 -19.80 -2.04
N THR A 196 -4.41 -20.16 -2.06
CA THR A 196 -3.92 -21.35 -2.74
C THR A 196 -4.55 -22.61 -2.17
N PHE A 197 -4.60 -22.77 -0.84
CA PHE A 197 -5.17 -23.94 -0.20
C PHE A 197 -6.69 -24.02 -0.40
N THR A 198 -7.41 -22.89 -0.28
CA THR A 198 -8.85 -22.86 -0.55
C THR A 198 -9.16 -23.32 -1.97
N ARG A 199 -8.43 -22.79 -2.96
CA ARG A 199 -8.59 -23.19 -4.36
C ARG A 199 -8.30 -24.68 -4.58
N LEU A 200 -7.20 -25.20 -4.02
CA LEU A 200 -6.84 -26.61 -4.15
C LEU A 200 -7.86 -27.54 -3.50
N ILE A 201 -8.49 -27.13 -2.41
CA ILE A 201 -9.57 -27.92 -1.76
C ILE A 201 -10.84 -27.90 -2.61
N ASP A 202 -11.15 -26.78 -3.25
CA ASP A 202 -12.33 -26.62 -4.10
C ASP A 202 -12.20 -27.38 -5.43
N GLU A 203 -11.00 -27.46 -5.97
CA GLU A 203 -10.68 -28.18 -7.21
C GLU A 203 -10.54 -29.71 -7.02
N GLY A 204 -10.40 -30.24 -5.79
CA GLY A 204 -10.22 -31.67 -5.43
C GLY A 204 -8.76 -32.04 -5.40
#